data_878475059bb0c34c990e2acc1ee1bca1
#
_entry.id   878475059bb0c34c990e2acc1ee1bca1
#
_cell.length_a   1.000
_cell.length_b   1.000
_cell.length_c   1.000
_cell.angle_alpha   90.00
_cell.angle_beta   90.00
_cell.angle_gamma   90.00
#
_symmetry.space_group_name_H-M   'P 1'
#
loop_
_entity.id
_entity.type
_entity.pdbx_description
1 polymer ?
#
loop_
_entity_poly.entity_id
_entity_poly.type
_entity_poly.pdbx_seq_one_letter_code
_entity_poly.pdbx_strand_id
1 'polypeptide(L)'
;MTRPVAKGWCPGAYQPMQSGDGLIVRVRPRFARLNAKQALGLSQASQRFGNSTIDLTSRGNLQIRGISETTYDTLMAELTELNLLDDAPEIEARHNILVAPDWAADDDTYTLTLALTRRLDALPAL
;
A
#
# COMPACT_ATOMS: atom_id res chain seq x y z
N MET A 1 -19.46 -10.83 -6.51
CA MET A 1 -18.45 -10.37 -7.48
C MET A 1 -17.12 -11.00 -7.14
N THR A 2 -16.63 -11.83 -8.03
CA THR A 2 -15.36 -12.52 -7.83
C THR A 2 -14.20 -11.57 -8.13
N ARG A 3 -13.30 -11.42 -7.18
CA ARG A 3 -12.09 -10.63 -7.38
C ARG A 3 -11.05 -11.46 -8.12
N PRO A 4 -10.27 -10.85 -9.01
CA PRO A 4 -9.20 -11.59 -9.67
C PRO A 4 -8.19 -12.08 -8.64
N VAL A 5 -7.87 -13.36 -8.70
CA VAL A 5 -6.81 -13.96 -7.88
C VAL A 5 -5.51 -13.77 -8.64
N ALA A 6 -4.67 -12.87 -8.15
CA ALA A 6 -3.36 -12.64 -8.73
C ALA A 6 -2.37 -13.67 -8.18
N LYS A 7 -1.81 -14.47 -9.07
CA LYS A 7 -0.68 -15.34 -8.75
C LYS A 7 0.50 -14.91 -9.59
N GLY A 8 1.65 -14.77 -8.95
CA GLY A 8 2.90 -14.52 -9.64
C GLY A 8 3.33 -13.08 -9.82
N TRP A 9 2.55 -12.12 -9.34
CA TRP A 9 2.99 -10.72 -9.31
C TRP A 9 2.84 -10.11 -7.92
N CYS A 10 3.45 -8.93 -7.73
CA CYS A 10 3.40 -8.24 -6.44
C CYS A 10 1.98 -7.76 -6.14
N PRO A 11 1.42 -8.08 -4.96
CA PRO A 11 0.13 -7.55 -4.57
C PRO A 11 0.17 -6.04 -4.37
N GLY A 12 -0.98 -5.40 -4.54
CA GLY A 12 -1.22 -4.01 -4.16
C GLY A 12 -2.40 -3.96 -3.20
N ALA A 13 -2.92 -2.77 -2.95
CA ALA A 13 -4.15 -2.62 -2.19
C ALA A 13 -5.36 -2.90 -3.09
N TYR A 14 -5.38 -2.36 -4.30
CA TYR A 14 -6.46 -2.61 -5.27
C TYR A 14 -6.42 -4.00 -5.89
N GLN A 15 -5.25 -4.64 -5.90
CA GLN A 15 -5.09 -6.02 -6.38
C GLN A 15 -4.52 -6.88 -5.26
N PRO A 16 -5.36 -7.29 -4.30
CA PRO A 16 -4.90 -8.16 -3.23
C PRO A 16 -4.56 -9.55 -3.78
N MET A 17 -3.62 -10.22 -3.13
CA MET A 17 -3.20 -11.56 -3.51
C MET A 17 -3.83 -12.58 -2.56
N GLN A 18 -4.36 -13.67 -3.11
CA GLN A 18 -4.84 -14.77 -2.30
C GLN A 18 -3.67 -15.54 -1.70
N SER A 19 -3.75 -15.80 -0.40
CA SER A 19 -2.79 -16.63 0.32
C SER A 19 -3.55 -17.69 1.13
N GLY A 20 -2.82 -18.64 1.75
CA GLY A 20 -3.44 -19.67 2.55
C GLY A 20 -4.20 -19.17 3.78
N ASP A 21 -3.84 -18.00 4.28
CA ASP A 21 -4.46 -17.35 5.45
C ASP A 21 -5.46 -16.24 5.07
N GLY A 22 -5.80 -16.08 3.80
CA GLY A 22 -6.72 -15.06 3.31
C GLY A 22 -6.06 -14.15 2.29
N LEU A 23 -6.64 -12.96 2.09
CA LEU A 23 -6.07 -11.98 1.17
C LEU A 23 -4.90 -11.24 1.82
N ILE A 24 -3.90 -10.95 1.01
CA ILE A 24 -2.79 -10.08 1.37
C ILE A 24 -3.03 -8.73 0.68
N VAL A 25 -3.12 -7.68 1.49
CA VAL A 25 -3.26 -6.30 1.01
C VAL A 25 -1.95 -5.58 1.25
N ARG A 26 -1.29 -5.14 0.19
CA ARG A 26 -0.03 -4.41 0.30
C ARG A 26 -0.30 -2.91 0.35
N VAL A 27 0.27 -2.26 1.35
CA VAL A 27 0.19 -0.81 1.55
C VAL A 27 1.56 -0.22 1.23
N ARG A 28 1.56 0.83 0.42
CA ARG A 28 2.78 1.54 0.02
C ARG A 28 2.74 2.95 0.59
N PRO A 29 3.33 3.19 1.77
CA PRO A 29 3.35 4.53 2.35
C PRO A 29 4.12 5.50 1.44
N ARG A 30 3.60 6.70 1.27
CA ARG A 30 4.28 7.73 0.48
C ARG A 30 5.65 8.04 1.08
N PHE A 31 6.66 8.13 0.23
CA PHE A 31 8.05 8.40 0.63
C PHE A 31 8.58 7.40 1.67
N ALA A 32 8.01 6.19 1.71
CA ALA A 32 8.40 5.12 2.64
C ALA A 32 8.29 5.53 4.12
N ARG A 33 7.32 6.37 4.46
CA ARG A 33 7.11 6.85 5.83
C ARG A 33 5.67 6.74 6.28
N LEU A 34 5.51 6.49 7.57
CA LEU A 34 4.24 6.52 8.27
C LEU A 34 4.32 7.55 9.39
N ASN A 35 3.24 8.30 9.60
CA ASN A 35 3.08 9.04 10.86
C ASN A 35 2.47 8.13 11.94
N ALA A 36 2.43 8.62 13.19
CA ALA A 36 1.94 7.83 14.32
C ALA A 36 0.47 7.43 14.14
N LYS A 37 -0.36 8.30 13.59
CA LYS A 37 -1.78 8.02 13.33
C LYS A 37 -1.94 6.91 12.30
N GLN A 38 -1.15 6.93 11.24
CA GLN A 38 -1.16 5.89 10.22
C GLN A 38 -0.69 4.55 10.77
N ALA A 39 0.38 4.53 11.54
CA ALA A 39 0.91 3.31 12.15
C ALA A 39 -0.12 2.69 13.11
N LEU A 40 -0.73 3.50 13.96
CA LEU A 40 -1.77 3.03 14.88
C LEU A 40 -3.00 2.53 14.13
N GLY A 41 -3.44 3.25 13.11
CA GLY A 41 -4.57 2.87 12.29
C GLY A 41 -4.34 1.55 11.54
N LEU A 42 -3.14 1.33 11.01
CA LEU A 42 -2.78 0.05 10.38
C LEU A 42 -2.80 -1.10 11.36
N SER A 43 -2.26 -0.90 12.56
CA SER A 43 -2.28 -1.91 13.62
C SER A 43 -3.72 -2.30 13.98
N GLN A 44 -4.59 -1.32 14.18
CA GLN A 44 -6.00 -1.55 14.48
C GLN A 44 -6.72 -2.24 13.33
N ALA A 45 -6.46 -1.84 12.10
CA ALA A 45 -7.06 -2.43 10.92
C ALA A 45 -6.65 -3.91 10.76
N SER A 46 -5.39 -4.23 11.01
CA SER A 46 -4.90 -5.61 10.99
C SER A 46 -5.60 -6.48 12.03
N GLN A 47 -5.82 -5.95 13.23
CA GLN A 47 -6.53 -6.66 14.28
C GLN A 47 -8.01 -6.85 13.98
N ARG A 48 -8.66 -5.84 13.40
CA ARG A 48 -10.11 -5.86 13.15
C ARG A 48 -10.48 -6.63 11.89
N PHE A 49 -9.68 -6.53 10.84
CA PHE A 49 -10.05 -7.04 9.52
C PHE A 49 -9.16 -8.19 9.03
N GLY A 50 -8.02 -8.38 9.66
CA GLY A 50 -7.05 -9.42 9.28
C GLY A 50 -6.73 -10.37 10.43
N ASN A 51 -5.54 -10.95 10.35
CA ASN A 51 -5.08 -11.93 11.35
C ASN A 51 -4.13 -11.33 12.40
N SER A 52 -4.10 -10.02 12.54
CA SER A 52 -3.22 -9.27 13.45
C SER A 52 -1.72 -9.32 13.09
N THR A 53 -1.39 -9.76 11.88
CA THR A 53 -0.01 -9.80 11.39
C THR A 53 0.19 -8.79 10.27
N ILE A 54 1.23 -7.99 10.39
CA ILE A 54 1.70 -7.07 9.34
C ILE A 54 3.13 -7.46 9.00
N ASP A 55 3.39 -7.78 7.73
CA ASP A 55 4.73 -8.07 7.25
C ASP A 55 5.38 -6.82 6.68
N LEU A 56 6.66 -6.64 6.96
CA LEU A 56 7.48 -5.63 6.31
C LEU A 56 8.18 -6.28 5.12
N THR A 57 8.03 -5.68 3.94
CA THR A 57 8.63 -6.23 2.74
C THR A 57 10.01 -5.65 2.48
N SER A 58 10.83 -6.35 1.70
CA SER A 58 12.16 -5.89 1.31
C SER A 58 12.13 -4.61 0.45
N ARG A 59 10.96 -4.23 -0.05
CA ARG A 59 10.77 -3.01 -0.85
C ARG A 59 10.21 -1.84 -0.04
N GLY A 60 10.23 -1.94 1.29
CA GLY A 60 9.74 -0.87 2.16
C GLY A 60 8.23 -0.71 2.17
N ASN A 61 7.49 -1.76 1.83
CA ASN A 61 6.03 -1.78 1.88
C ASN A 61 5.56 -2.61 3.08
N LEU A 62 4.28 -2.49 3.38
CA LEU A 62 3.63 -3.23 4.46
C LEU A 62 2.59 -4.17 3.84
N GLN A 63 2.48 -5.37 4.39
CA GLN A 63 1.45 -6.32 3.97
C GLN A 63 0.55 -6.65 5.15
N ILE A 64 -0.75 -6.37 4.98
CA ILE A 64 -1.77 -6.78 5.95
C ILE A 64 -2.28 -8.14 5.52
N ARG A 65 -2.17 -9.12 6.39
CA ARG A 65 -2.49 -10.52 6.08
C ARG A 65 -3.82 -10.95 6.68
N GLY A 66 -4.38 -12.01 6.08
CA GLY A 66 -5.58 -12.64 6.62
C GLY A 66 -6.86 -11.84 6.40
N ILE A 67 -6.90 -11.01 5.36
CA ILE A 67 -8.09 -10.23 5.03
C ILE A 67 -9.10 -11.13 4.32
N SER A 68 -10.36 -11.08 4.76
CA SER A 68 -11.44 -11.79 4.09
C SER A 68 -12.08 -10.90 3.02
N GLU A 69 -12.77 -11.53 2.09
CA GLU A 69 -13.53 -10.77 1.07
C GLU A 69 -14.62 -9.90 1.70
N THR A 70 -15.16 -10.32 2.84
CA THR A 70 -16.22 -9.56 3.53
C THR A 70 -15.67 -8.32 4.25
N THR A 71 -14.40 -8.31 4.66
CA THR A 71 -13.78 -7.19 5.36
C THR A 71 -12.94 -6.30 4.46
N TYR A 72 -12.67 -6.74 3.23
CA TYR A 72 -11.80 -6.01 2.31
C TYR A 72 -12.27 -4.59 2.02
N ASP A 73 -13.55 -4.41 1.71
CA ASP A 73 -14.07 -3.08 1.37
C ASP A 73 -14.01 -2.12 2.55
N THR A 74 -14.26 -2.62 3.76
CA THR A 74 -14.14 -1.81 4.99
C THR A 74 -12.68 -1.44 5.24
N LEU A 75 -11.76 -2.37 5.02
CA LEU A 75 -10.32 -2.08 5.10
C LEU A 75 -9.91 -0.99 4.11
N MET A 76 -10.38 -1.06 2.87
CA MET A 76 -10.06 -0.06 1.85
C MET A 76 -10.55 1.33 2.25
N ALA A 77 -11.73 1.41 2.88
CA ALA A 77 -12.25 2.69 3.41
C ALA A 77 -11.35 3.24 4.52
N GLU A 78 -10.89 2.40 5.44
CA GLU A 78 -9.98 2.79 6.51
C GLU A 78 -8.63 3.28 5.96
N LEU A 79 -8.08 2.58 4.97
CA LEU A 79 -6.83 2.99 4.32
C LEU A 79 -6.96 4.33 3.61
N THR A 80 -8.12 4.59 3.02
CA THR A 80 -8.41 5.88 2.38
C THR A 80 -8.41 7.01 3.42
N GLU A 81 -9.05 6.80 4.56
CA GLU A 81 -9.07 7.79 5.65
C GLU A 81 -7.69 8.07 6.22
N LEU A 82 -6.81 7.06 6.21
CA LEU A 82 -5.44 7.20 6.69
C LEU A 82 -4.49 7.81 5.64
N ASN A 83 -4.98 8.14 4.45
CA ASN A 83 -4.17 8.58 3.31
C ASN A 83 -3.08 7.57 2.92
N LEU A 84 -3.39 6.30 3.04
CA LEU A 84 -2.48 5.20 2.69
C LEU A 84 -2.85 4.51 1.39
N LEU A 85 -3.87 5.02 0.71
CA LEU A 85 -4.38 4.45 -0.53
C LEU A 85 -4.39 5.53 -1.61
N ASP A 86 -3.88 5.19 -2.78
CA ASP A 86 -3.99 6.07 -3.96
C ASP A 86 -5.44 6.13 -4.44
N ASP A 87 -5.78 7.19 -5.19
CA ASP A 87 -7.15 7.46 -5.60
C ASP A 87 -7.72 6.42 -6.57
N ALA A 88 -6.86 5.71 -7.29
CA ALA A 88 -7.29 4.73 -8.28
C ALA A 88 -6.21 3.64 -8.47
N PRO A 89 -6.61 2.44 -8.95
CA PRO A 89 -5.65 1.36 -9.21
C PRO A 89 -4.53 1.74 -10.18
N GLU A 90 -4.83 2.55 -11.19
CA GLU A 90 -3.85 3.01 -12.18
C GLU A 90 -2.79 3.89 -11.53
N ILE A 91 -3.19 4.72 -10.57
CA ILE A 91 -2.27 5.59 -9.82
C ILE A 91 -1.39 4.75 -8.91
N GLU A 92 -1.98 3.78 -8.19
CA GLU A 92 -1.21 2.87 -7.34
C GLU A 92 -0.14 2.13 -8.13
N ALA A 93 -0.46 1.65 -9.31
CA ALA A 93 0.48 0.92 -10.14
C ALA A 93 1.69 1.78 -10.57
N ARG A 94 1.52 3.10 -10.63
CA ARG A 94 2.60 4.04 -10.99
C ARG A 94 3.44 4.46 -9.79
N HIS A 95 2.93 4.35 -8.58
CA HIS A 95 3.58 4.85 -7.38
C HIS A 95 4.46 3.79 -6.68
N ASN A 96 4.92 2.80 -7.40
CA ASN A 96 5.81 1.77 -6.86
C ASN A 96 7.27 2.24 -6.87
N ILE A 97 7.56 3.28 -6.10
CA ILE A 97 8.89 3.88 -5.99
C ILE A 97 9.52 3.43 -4.68
N LEU A 98 10.68 2.80 -4.77
CA LEU A 98 11.47 2.45 -3.59
C LEU A 98 12.34 3.65 -3.20
N VAL A 99 12.18 4.10 -1.96
CA VAL A 99 12.83 5.31 -1.44
C VAL A 99 13.67 4.95 -0.23
N ALA A 100 14.89 5.51 -0.14
CA ALA A 100 15.72 5.39 1.06
C ALA A 100 14.99 6.00 2.27
N PRO A 101 14.85 5.28 3.39
CA PRO A 101 13.99 5.73 4.50
C PRO A 101 14.56 6.87 5.34
N ASP A 102 15.82 7.21 5.17
CA ASP A 102 16.54 8.23 5.93
C ASP A 102 16.53 9.62 5.25
N TRP A 103 15.66 9.83 4.25
CA TRP A 103 15.59 11.10 3.57
C TRP A 103 15.14 12.25 4.49
N ALA A 104 15.63 13.47 4.20
CA ALA A 104 15.12 14.71 4.81
C ALA A 104 14.40 15.55 3.75
N ALA A 105 13.52 16.47 4.19
CA ALA A 105 12.66 17.24 3.29
C ALA A 105 13.44 18.13 2.31
N ASP A 106 14.70 18.42 2.60
CA ASP A 106 15.57 19.28 1.79
C ASP A 106 16.67 18.50 1.05
N ASP A 107 16.67 17.16 1.10
CA ASP A 107 17.72 16.39 0.42
C ASP A 107 17.32 15.97 -1.01
N ASP A 108 18.31 15.44 -1.74
CA ASP A 108 18.11 15.01 -3.13
C ASP A 108 17.14 13.83 -3.26
N THR A 109 17.11 12.95 -2.27
CA THR A 109 16.20 11.80 -2.26
C THR A 109 14.75 12.29 -2.30
N TYR A 110 14.40 13.24 -1.45
CA TYR A 110 13.05 13.82 -1.45
C TYR A 110 12.73 14.50 -2.78
N THR A 111 13.64 15.35 -3.27
CA THR A 111 13.45 16.11 -4.52
C THR A 111 13.28 15.17 -5.72
N LEU A 112 14.12 14.16 -5.83
CA LEU A 112 14.05 13.17 -6.92
C LEU A 112 12.78 12.33 -6.85
N THR A 113 12.40 11.90 -5.65
CA THR A 113 11.18 11.11 -5.46
C THR A 113 9.94 11.91 -5.86
N LEU A 114 9.87 13.18 -5.46
CA LEU A 114 8.77 14.06 -5.83
C LEU A 114 8.71 14.27 -7.34
N ALA A 115 9.85 14.49 -7.98
CA ALA A 115 9.94 14.66 -9.43
C ALA A 115 9.51 13.40 -10.18
N LEU A 116 9.96 12.22 -9.73
CA LEU A 116 9.57 10.93 -10.32
C LEU A 116 8.06 10.69 -10.18
N THR A 117 7.50 10.95 -9.00
CA THR A 117 6.06 10.79 -8.76
C THR A 117 5.25 11.63 -9.74
N ARG A 118 5.62 12.89 -9.92
CA ARG A 118 4.95 13.80 -10.85
C ARG A 118 5.08 13.34 -12.31
N ARG A 119 6.26 12.84 -12.70
CA ARG A 119 6.48 12.32 -14.05
C ARG A 119 5.67 11.06 -14.32
N LEU A 120 5.60 10.15 -13.35
CA LEU A 120 4.82 8.93 -13.47
C LEU A 120 3.32 9.23 -13.58
N ASP A 121 2.83 10.21 -12.83
CA ASP A 121 1.42 10.62 -12.88
C ASP A 121 1.04 11.21 -14.26
N ALA A 122 1.99 11.78 -14.97
CA ALA A 122 1.77 12.36 -16.30
C ALA A 122 1.82 11.33 -17.41
N LEU A 123 2.24 10.08 -17.15
CA LEU A 123 2.30 9.04 -18.18
C LEU A 123 0.90 8.51 -18.52
N PRO A 124 0.67 8.12 -19.78
CA PRO A 124 -0.60 7.47 -20.13
C PRO A 124 -0.74 6.13 -19.42
N ALA A 125 -1.96 5.68 -19.25
CA ALA A 125 -2.25 4.37 -18.67
C ALA A 125 -1.69 3.26 -19.58
N LEU A 126 -1.02 2.31 -18.99
CA LEU A 126 -0.47 1.16 -19.70
C LEU A 126 -1.51 0.04 -19.81
#